data_609da3f51ca79ddd5a5dbd7fe577d62a
#
_entry.id   609da3f51ca79ddd5a5dbd7fe577d62a
#
_cell.length_a   1.000
_cell.length_b   1.000
_cell.length_c   1.000
_cell.angle_alpha   90.00
_cell.angle_beta   90.00
_cell.angle_gamma   90.00
#
_symmetry.space_group_name_H-M   'P 1'
#
loop_
_entity.id
_entity.type
_entity.pdbx_description
1 polymer ?
#
loop_
_entity_poly.entity_id
_entity_poly.type
_entity_poly.pdbx_seq_one_letter_code
_entity_poly.pdbx_strand_id
1 'polypeptide(L)'
;MIMIVIITLQVRTADCEPEVNRSRSLYVPNMSMRAKGDASGNSANSSMSVQTGRECFKPLTSAEAVTLISNISKVRASLPAGNKSTVDMIQTDEAFWKVFSFRFLDGKPFTESDFNSGLPKVVVTASVARRLFGKTNVAGQHIELNHADFQICGVVADVSMLATDAYAQVWIPYTAGSAESESWGYNLMGPMRAVILAYSSNDFPAIREECERLRNKYNEAQNDVEVFYRGQPDTQFTHLYRKWHEEPDTQQVILRYTIIILILLIVPAINLNSMTLTRMQRRMAEIGVRKAFGASGNELMRQVFLENLMLTCIAGGIGLLLSYILTFVLNDFLFGNSTNAYFTGETSLTAGNLLNPWIFLIA
;
A
#
# COMPACT_ATOMS: atom_id res chain seq x y z
N MET A 1 7.48 19.44 -10.43
CA MET A 1 8.19 18.17 -10.15
C MET A 1 8.23 17.79 -8.68
N ILE A 2 8.64 18.68 -7.77
CA ILE A 2 8.64 18.42 -6.31
C ILE A 2 7.27 17.98 -5.84
N MET A 3 6.22 18.68 -6.22
CA MET A 3 4.83 18.36 -5.87
C MET A 3 4.42 16.97 -6.33
N ILE A 4 4.81 16.53 -7.51
CA ILE A 4 4.51 15.18 -8.02
C ILE A 4 5.17 14.13 -7.13
N VAL A 5 6.42 14.33 -6.72
CA VAL A 5 7.12 13.41 -5.82
C VAL A 5 6.41 13.35 -4.45
N ILE A 6 6.04 14.51 -3.89
CA ILE A 6 5.35 14.58 -2.59
C ILE A 6 3.97 13.90 -2.68
N ILE A 7 3.18 14.22 -3.72
CA ILE A 7 1.87 13.61 -3.95
C ILE A 7 2.00 12.09 -4.12
N THR A 8 2.99 11.62 -4.90
CA THR A 8 3.21 10.19 -5.11
C THR A 8 3.57 9.47 -3.82
N LEU A 9 4.46 10.04 -3.00
CA LEU A 9 4.82 9.49 -1.70
C LEU A 9 3.61 9.44 -0.78
N GLN A 10 2.83 10.53 -0.74
CA GLN A 10 1.68 10.61 0.14
C GLN A 10 0.56 9.65 -0.27
N VAL A 11 0.24 9.54 -1.55
CA VAL A 11 -0.78 8.59 -2.04
C VAL A 11 -0.39 7.15 -1.71
N ARG A 12 0.89 6.81 -1.77
CA ARG A 12 1.38 5.47 -1.43
C ARG A 12 1.39 5.17 0.07
N THR A 13 1.56 6.19 0.91
CA THR A 13 1.66 6.02 2.36
C THR A 13 0.36 6.33 3.11
N ALA A 14 -0.55 7.10 2.52
CA ALA A 14 -1.82 7.46 3.12
C ALA A 14 -2.75 6.26 3.23
N ASP A 15 -3.62 6.31 4.24
CA ASP A 15 -4.71 5.35 4.36
C ASP A 15 -5.62 5.44 3.13
N CYS A 16 -6.03 4.30 2.60
CA CYS A 16 -6.99 4.21 1.50
C CYS A 16 -7.98 3.09 1.80
N GLU A 17 -9.24 3.26 1.41
CA GLU A 17 -10.20 2.15 1.53
C GLU A 17 -9.76 0.98 0.63
N PRO A 18 -9.74 -0.27 1.18
CA PRO A 18 -10.17 -0.70 2.52
C PRO A 18 -9.05 -0.67 3.59
N GLU A 19 -7.83 -0.24 3.27
CA GLU A 19 -6.66 -0.22 4.16
C GLU A 19 -6.61 1.06 5.00
N VAL A 20 -7.64 1.32 5.79
CA VAL A 20 -7.76 2.52 6.64
C VAL A 20 -6.92 2.46 7.93
N ASN A 21 -6.34 1.30 8.23
CA ASN A 21 -5.59 1.04 9.46
C ASN A 21 -4.08 0.88 9.22
N ARG A 22 -3.55 1.39 8.11
CA ARG A 22 -2.14 1.23 7.74
C ARG A 22 -1.16 1.68 8.83
N SER A 23 -1.48 2.77 9.53
CA SER A 23 -0.64 3.33 10.59
C SER A 23 -0.48 2.42 11.81
N ARG A 24 -1.41 1.47 12.03
CA ARG A 24 -1.39 0.50 13.14
C ARG A 24 -1.31 -0.96 12.67
N SER A 25 -0.98 -1.17 11.40
CA SER A 25 -0.79 -2.51 10.83
C SER A 25 0.68 -2.84 10.68
N LEU A 26 1.00 -4.12 10.91
CA LEU A 26 2.30 -4.71 10.63
C LEU A 26 2.17 -5.80 9.58
N TYR A 27 3.18 -5.94 8.74
CA TYR A 27 3.15 -6.79 7.55
C TYR A 27 4.27 -7.82 7.58
N VAL A 28 3.95 -9.06 7.19
CA VAL A 28 4.92 -10.15 7.00
C VAL A 28 4.73 -10.71 5.59
N PRO A 29 5.29 -10.05 4.56
CA PRO A 29 5.11 -10.45 3.16
C PRO A 29 5.83 -11.76 2.81
N ASN A 30 6.91 -12.08 3.49
CA ASN A 30 7.71 -13.26 3.21
C ASN A 30 8.46 -13.71 4.47
N MET A 31 9.09 -14.87 4.37
CA MET A 31 10.01 -15.38 5.38
C MET A 31 11.23 -16.02 4.71
N SER A 32 12.24 -16.24 5.50
CA SER A 32 13.44 -16.98 5.08
C SER A 32 13.56 -18.27 5.85
N MET A 33 14.08 -19.31 5.21
CA MET A 33 14.45 -20.55 5.88
C MET A 33 15.87 -20.96 5.48
N ARG A 34 16.56 -21.66 6.38
CA ARG A 34 17.85 -22.30 6.12
C ARG A 34 17.92 -23.65 6.84
N ALA A 35 18.81 -24.52 6.36
CA ALA A 35 19.10 -25.76 7.05
C ALA A 35 19.78 -25.47 8.39
N LYS A 36 19.43 -26.21 9.45
CA LYS A 36 20.11 -26.09 10.74
C LYS A 36 21.57 -26.54 10.61
N GLY A 37 22.48 -25.72 11.10
CA GLY A 37 23.93 -26.00 11.04
C GLY A 37 24.58 -25.69 9.71
N ASP A 38 23.87 -25.11 8.73
CA ASP A 38 24.46 -24.65 7.48
C ASP A 38 25.27 -23.36 7.68
N ALA A 39 26.59 -23.49 7.66
CA ALA A 39 27.52 -22.37 7.76
C ALA A 39 27.68 -21.57 6.44
N SER A 40 27.12 -22.04 5.33
CA SER A 40 27.24 -21.38 4.02
C SER A 40 26.46 -20.08 3.94
N GLY A 41 25.54 -19.85 4.85
CA GLY A 41 24.66 -18.68 4.86
C GLY A 41 23.55 -18.70 3.80
N ASN A 42 23.43 -19.80 3.05
CA ASN A 42 22.38 -19.95 2.05
C ASN A 42 21.00 -20.00 2.71
N SER A 43 20.07 -19.27 2.15
CA SER A 43 18.67 -19.28 2.62
C SER A 43 17.72 -19.29 1.44
N ALA A 44 16.65 -20.06 1.56
CA ALA A 44 15.49 -19.93 0.67
C ALA A 44 14.56 -18.85 1.22
N ASN A 45 13.94 -18.10 0.33
CA ASN A 45 13.06 -16.99 0.67
C ASN A 45 11.76 -17.13 -0.12
N SER A 46 10.63 -17.06 0.57
CA SER A 46 9.29 -17.10 -0.04
C SER A 46 8.24 -16.59 0.93
N SER A 47 7.01 -16.47 0.45
CA SER A 47 5.85 -16.38 1.32
C SER A 47 5.68 -17.65 2.14
N MET A 48 4.89 -17.64 3.19
CA MET A 48 4.71 -18.77 4.13
C MET A 48 3.57 -19.72 3.72
N SER A 49 3.62 -20.95 4.21
CA SER A 49 2.47 -21.85 4.13
C SER A 49 1.37 -21.43 5.10
N VAL A 50 0.14 -21.94 4.87
CA VAL A 50 -0.97 -21.75 5.82
C VAL A 50 -0.59 -22.28 7.20
N GLN A 51 0.07 -23.45 7.27
CA GLN A 51 0.50 -24.05 8.54
C GLN A 51 1.46 -23.12 9.29
N THR A 52 2.50 -22.63 8.63
CA THR A 52 3.45 -21.70 9.26
C THR A 52 2.76 -20.43 9.73
N GLY A 53 1.85 -19.87 8.91
CA GLY A 53 1.06 -18.70 9.29
C GLY A 53 0.18 -18.94 10.52
N ARG A 54 -0.48 -20.11 10.60
CA ARG A 54 -1.30 -20.51 11.74
C ARG A 54 -0.49 -20.71 13.02
N GLU A 55 0.70 -21.26 12.94
CA GLU A 55 1.53 -21.55 14.12
C GLU A 55 2.34 -20.34 14.59
N CYS A 56 2.82 -19.51 13.68
CA CYS A 56 3.69 -18.38 14.01
C CYS A 56 2.97 -17.06 14.27
N PHE A 57 1.78 -16.82 13.66
CA PHE A 57 1.15 -15.53 13.71
C PHE A 57 -0.28 -15.53 14.28
N LYS A 58 -1.08 -16.54 14.00
CA LYS A 58 -2.46 -16.61 14.53
C LYS A 58 -2.55 -16.65 16.06
N PRO A 59 -1.57 -17.23 16.81
CA PRO A 59 -1.62 -17.27 18.27
C PRO A 59 -1.20 -15.96 18.95
N LEU A 60 -0.89 -14.87 18.20
CA LEU A 60 -0.55 -13.58 18.77
C LEU A 60 -1.67 -13.04 19.66
N THR A 61 -1.34 -12.77 20.93
CA THR A 61 -2.26 -12.23 21.93
C THR A 61 -2.14 -10.72 22.08
N SER A 62 -1.02 -10.15 21.71
CA SER A 62 -0.76 -8.70 21.73
C SER A 62 -1.37 -7.93 20.56
N ALA A 63 -1.90 -8.63 19.56
CA ALA A 63 -2.55 -8.05 18.40
C ALA A 63 -4.08 -8.03 18.53
N GLU A 64 -4.73 -7.03 17.93
CA GLU A 64 -6.19 -6.95 17.84
C GLU A 64 -6.77 -8.01 16.90
N ALA A 65 -6.10 -8.25 15.78
CA ALA A 65 -6.45 -9.28 14.81
C ALA A 65 -5.24 -9.65 13.95
N VAL A 66 -5.21 -10.90 13.47
CA VAL A 66 -4.21 -11.37 12.51
C VAL A 66 -4.93 -12.06 11.38
N THR A 67 -4.65 -11.64 10.14
CA THR A 67 -5.17 -12.29 8.94
C THR A 67 -4.05 -12.87 8.09
N LEU A 68 -4.34 -14.00 7.47
CA LEU A 68 -3.50 -14.62 6.45
C LEU A 68 -4.13 -14.37 5.08
N ILE A 69 -3.34 -13.85 4.16
CA ILE A 69 -3.77 -13.53 2.81
C ILE A 69 -2.86 -14.21 1.80
N SER A 70 -3.44 -14.81 0.76
CA SER A 70 -2.64 -15.39 -0.32
C SER A 70 -2.04 -14.31 -1.22
N ASN A 71 -1.03 -14.69 -1.98
CA ASN A 71 -0.65 -13.92 -3.15
C ASN A 71 -1.82 -13.85 -4.13
N ILE A 72 -1.90 -12.74 -4.87
CA ILE A 72 -2.95 -12.56 -5.87
C ILE A 72 -2.77 -13.57 -6.98
N SER A 73 -3.85 -14.25 -7.34
CA SER A 73 -3.90 -15.19 -8.46
C SER A 73 -4.97 -14.79 -9.46
N LYS A 74 -4.72 -15.04 -10.74
CA LYS A 74 -5.74 -14.84 -11.79
C LYS A 74 -6.60 -16.08 -11.91
N VAL A 75 -7.90 -15.88 -11.81
CA VAL A 75 -8.87 -16.94 -11.96
C VAL A 75 -9.91 -16.56 -13.02
N ARG A 76 -10.46 -17.58 -13.67
CA ARG A 76 -11.58 -17.39 -14.58
C ARG A 76 -12.88 -17.43 -13.80
N ALA A 77 -13.57 -16.31 -13.78
CA ALA A 77 -14.92 -16.20 -13.25
C ALA A 77 -15.94 -16.37 -14.37
N SER A 78 -16.92 -17.25 -14.20
CA SER A 78 -17.95 -17.53 -15.20
C SER A 78 -19.31 -17.84 -14.56
N LEU A 79 -20.35 -17.66 -15.38
CA LEU A 79 -21.66 -18.19 -15.08
C LEU A 79 -21.89 -19.47 -15.91
N PRO A 80 -22.70 -20.44 -15.45
CA PRO A 80 -22.89 -21.75 -16.10
C PRO A 80 -23.25 -21.70 -17.59
N ALA A 81 -23.90 -20.65 -18.06
CA ALA A 81 -24.26 -20.45 -19.50
C ALA A 81 -24.07 -18.99 -19.92
N GLY A 82 -23.19 -18.25 -19.25
CA GLY A 82 -23.13 -16.80 -19.36
C GLY A 82 -21.74 -16.25 -19.64
N ASN A 83 -21.58 -15.00 -19.23
CA ASN A 83 -20.38 -14.22 -19.39
C ASN A 83 -19.20 -14.84 -18.63
N LYS A 84 -18.02 -14.63 -19.18
CA LYS A 84 -16.74 -15.06 -18.59
C LYS A 84 -15.83 -13.87 -18.46
N SER A 85 -15.06 -13.83 -17.37
CA SER A 85 -14.09 -12.77 -17.13
C SER A 85 -12.88 -13.33 -16.37
N THR A 86 -11.70 -12.84 -16.65
CA THR A 86 -10.55 -13.08 -15.79
C THR A 86 -10.57 -12.06 -14.68
N VAL A 87 -10.38 -12.50 -13.44
CA VAL A 87 -10.42 -11.67 -12.24
C VAL A 87 -9.24 -11.97 -11.33
N ASP A 88 -8.85 -10.99 -10.55
CA ASP A 88 -7.82 -11.11 -9.52
C ASP A 88 -8.46 -11.66 -8.23
N MET A 89 -7.92 -12.74 -7.69
CA MET A 89 -8.43 -13.43 -6.51
C MET A 89 -7.40 -13.46 -5.38
N ILE A 90 -7.87 -13.23 -4.18
CA ILE A 90 -7.16 -13.50 -2.91
C ILE A 90 -7.92 -14.58 -2.14
N GLN A 91 -7.18 -15.51 -1.55
CA GLN A 91 -7.68 -16.47 -0.57
C GLN A 91 -7.29 -15.96 0.83
N THR A 92 -8.24 -15.92 1.75
CA THR A 92 -8.03 -15.32 3.07
C THR A 92 -8.87 -15.98 4.16
N ASP A 93 -8.82 -15.47 5.37
CA ASP A 93 -9.61 -15.94 6.51
C ASP A 93 -10.69 -14.90 6.93
N GLU A 94 -11.44 -15.23 7.96
CA GLU A 94 -12.52 -14.38 8.49
C GLU A 94 -11.99 -13.08 9.13
N ALA A 95 -10.77 -13.12 9.69
CA ALA A 95 -10.16 -11.95 10.33
C ALA A 95 -9.80 -10.84 9.33
N PHE A 96 -9.71 -11.16 8.05
CA PHE A 96 -9.49 -10.22 6.96
C PHE A 96 -10.47 -9.05 6.99
N TRP A 97 -11.74 -9.34 7.22
CA TRP A 97 -12.81 -8.34 7.26
C TRP A 97 -12.78 -7.45 8.51
N LYS A 98 -12.01 -7.85 9.54
CA LYS A 98 -11.74 -7.03 10.71
C LYS A 98 -10.51 -6.13 10.50
N VAL A 99 -9.47 -6.67 9.86
CA VAL A 99 -8.24 -5.92 9.55
C VAL A 99 -8.49 -4.84 8.52
N PHE A 100 -9.27 -5.16 7.48
CA PHE A 100 -9.57 -4.28 6.35
C PHE A 100 -11.04 -3.85 6.35
N SER A 101 -11.27 -2.56 6.18
CA SER A 101 -12.61 -1.96 6.26
C SER A 101 -13.24 -1.85 4.88
N PHE A 102 -14.00 -2.86 4.47
CA PHE A 102 -14.69 -2.87 3.19
C PHE A 102 -16.08 -2.26 3.26
N ARG A 103 -16.47 -1.52 2.24
CA ARG A 103 -17.83 -1.02 2.06
C ARG A 103 -18.68 -2.04 1.31
N PHE A 104 -19.52 -2.78 2.01
CA PHE A 104 -20.48 -3.72 1.43
C PHE A 104 -21.66 -2.96 0.80
N LEU A 105 -21.99 -3.34 -0.43
CA LEU A 105 -23.14 -2.83 -1.20
C LEU A 105 -24.32 -3.79 -1.15
N ASP A 106 -24.05 -5.09 -1.01
CA ASP A 106 -25.03 -6.16 -0.91
C ASP A 106 -24.46 -7.32 -0.10
N GLY A 107 -25.29 -8.01 0.68
CA GLY A 107 -24.87 -9.17 1.49
C GLY A 107 -23.93 -8.82 2.65
N LYS A 108 -23.11 -9.79 3.04
CA LYS A 108 -22.17 -9.74 4.19
C LYS A 108 -20.89 -10.49 3.85
N PRO A 109 -19.77 -10.27 4.58
CA PRO A 109 -18.59 -11.12 4.48
C PRO A 109 -18.91 -12.56 4.92
N PHE A 110 -18.10 -13.52 4.50
CA PHE A 110 -18.15 -14.87 5.07
C PHE A 110 -17.74 -14.82 6.56
N THR A 111 -18.37 -15.66 7.34
CA THR A 111 -18.20 -15.71 8.80
C THR A 111 -17.11 -16.72 9.19
N GLU A 112 -16.69 -16.67 10.46
CA GLU A 112 -15.81 -17.69 11.04
C GLU A 112 -16.40 -19.12 10.90
N SER A 113 -17.71 -19.27 11.03
CA SER A 113 -18.38 -20.56 10.82
C SER A 113 -18.29 -21.02 9.38
N ASP A 114 -18.48 -20.12 8.39
CA ASP A 114 -18.34 -20.43 6.97
C ASP A 114 -16.89 -20.85 6.65
N PHE A 115 -15.94 -20.12 7.21
CA PHE A 115 -14.52 -20.38 7.05
C PHE A 115 -14.11 -21.75 7.65
N ASN A 116 -14.47 -22.03 8.90
CA ASN A 116 -14.12 -23.27 9.58
C ASN A 116 -14.80 -24.50 8.95
N SER A 117 -15.96 -24.32 8.35
CA SER A 117 -16.69 -25.38 7.65
C SER A 117 -16.22 -25.59 6.20
N GLY A 118 -15.25 -24.79 5.71
CA GLY A 118 -14.77 -24.87 4.33
C GLY A 118 -15.86 -24.60 3.28
N LEU A 119 -16.87 -23.78 3.62
CA LEU A 119 -17.96 -23.50 2.69
C LEU A 119 -17.45 -22.65 1.49
N PRO A 120 -17.83 -22.99 0.27
CA PRO A 120 -17.42 -22.28 -0.93
C PRO A 120 -18.18 -20.94 -1.05
N LYS A 121 -17.84 -20.01 -0.17
CA LYS A 121 -18.36 -18.65 -0.17
C LYS A 121 -17.41 -17.70 -0.89
N VAL A 122 -17.96 -16.68 -1.52
CA VAL A 122 -17.18 -15.67 -2.23
C VAL A 122 -17.72 -14.27 -1.99
N VAL A 123 -16.82 -13.31 -1.80
CA VAL A 123 -17.13 -11.88 -1.88
C VAL A 123 -16.58 -11.37 -3.20
N VAL A 124 -17.36 -10.56 -3.92
CA VAL A 124 -16.99 -10.02 -5.24
C VAL A 124 -17.08 -8.49 -5.24
N THR A 125 -16.32 -7.84 -6.12
CA THR A 125 -16.47 -6.39 -6.34
C THR A 125 -17.72 -6.07 -7.16
N ALA A 126 -18.19 -4.82 -7.04
CA ALA A 126 -19.34 -4.31 -7.81
C ALA A 126 -19.10 -4.38 -9.33
N SER A 127 -17.86 -4.17 -9.77
CA SER A 127 -17.48 -4.27 -11.19
C SER A 127 -17.62 -5.71 -11.72
N VAL A 128 -17.20 -6.70 -10.94
CA VAL A 128 -17.37 -8.13 -11.28
C VAL A 128 -18.84 -8.51 -11.31
N ALA A 129 -19.62 -8.09 -10.31
CA ALA A 129 -21.07 -8.33 -10.25
C ALA A 129 -21.77 -7.72 -11.47
N ARG A 130 -21.50 -6.46 -11.82
CA ARG A 130 -22.06 -5.81 -13.01
C ARG A 130 -21.64 -6.50 -14.31
N ARG A 131 -20.38 -6.90 -14.43
CA ARG A 131 -19.85 -7.55 -15.66
C ARG A 131 -20.47 -8.90 -15.94
N LEU A 132 -20.69 -9.71 -14.89
CA LEU A 132 -21.21 -11.07 -15.03
C LEU A 132 -22.76 -11.11 -14.99
N PHE A 133 -23.38 -10.37 -14.09
CA PHE A 133 -24.83 -10.44 -13.83
C PHE A 133 -25.62 -9.21 -14.33
N GLY A 134 -24.94 -8.15 -14.78
CA GLY A 134 -25.57 -6.89 -15.18
C GLY A 134 -26.11 -6.03 -14.01
N LYS A 135 -25.94 -6.47 -12.75
CA LYS A 135 -26.43 -5.80 -11.54
C LYS A 135 -25.48 -6.03 -10.36
N THR A 136 -25.69 -5.28 -9.26
CA THR A 136 -24.86 -5.40 -8.05
C THR A 136 -25.52 -6.20 -6.93
N ASN A 137 -26.86 -6.33 -6.93
CA ASN A 137 -27.62 -7.15 -5.96
C ASN A 137 -27.58 -8.61 -6.37
N VAL A 138 -26.52 -9.32 -5.99
CA VAL A 138 -26.28 -10.72 -6.40
C VAL A 138 -25.92 -11.63 -5.23
N ALA A 139 -26.04 -11.16 -3.99
CA ALA A 139 -25.86 -12.01 -2.82
C ALA A 139 -26.80 -13.22 -2.86
N GLY A 140 -26.29 -14.40 -2.54
CA GLY A 140 -26.99 -15.67 -2.63
C GLY A 140 -26.93 -16.35 -4.00
N GLN A 141 -26.47 -15.66 -5.07
CA GLN A 141 -26.28 -16.26 -6.40
C GLN A 141 -24.96 -17.05 -6.46
N HIS A 142 -24.80 -17.86 -7.50
CA HIS A 142 -23.66 -18.73 -7.70
C HIS A 142 -22.76 -18.23 -8.86
N ILE A 143 -21.47 -18.42 -8.70
CA ILE A 143 -20.43 -18.10 -9.67
C ILE A 143 -19.41 -19.23 -9.71
N GLU A 144 -18.95 -19.59 -10.90
CA GLU A 144 -17.85 -20.52 -11.07
C GLU A 144 -16.51 -19.78 -11.07
N LEU A 145 -15.58 -20.21 -10.21
CA LEU A 145 -14.19 -19.77 -10.21
C LEU A 145 -13.31 -20.95 -10.58
N ASN A 146 -12.65 -20.90 -11.74
CA ASN A 146 -11.86 -22.01 -12.29
C ASN A 146 -12.64 -23.35 -12.28
N HIS A 147 -13.92 -23.33 -12.65
CA HIS A 147 -14.84 -24.48 -12.67
C HIS A 147 -15.29 -25.00 -11.29
N ALA A 148 -14.92 -24.39 -10.20
CA ALA A 148 -15.49 -24.66 -8.89
C ALA A 148 -16.64 -23.69 -8.59
N ASP A 149 -17.75 -24.21 -8.06
CA ASP A 149 -18.95 -23.42 -7.76
C ASP A 149 -18.83 -22.74 -6.39
N PHE A 150 -19.05 -21.43 -6.35
CA PHE A 150 -19.04 -20.62 -5.15
C PHE A 150 -20.33 -19.82 -5.01
N GLN A 151 -20.86 -19.72 -3.80
CA GLN A 151 -21.99 -18.87 -3.49
C GLN A 151 -21.53 -17.46 -3.10
N ILE A 152 -22.02 -16.45 -3.79
CA ILE A 152 -21.75 -15.04 -3.45
C ILE A 152 -22.41 -14.72 -2.12
N CYS A 153 -21.62 -14.42 -1.09
CA CYS A 153 -22.12 -13.99 0.22
C CYS A 153 -22.17 -12.47 0.35
N GLY A 154 -21.33 -11.75 -0.40
CA GLY A 154 -21.30 -10.29 -0.36
C GLY A 154 -20.77 -9.66 -1.63
N VAL A 155 -21.17 -8.40 -1.85
CA VAL A 155 -20.69 -7.53 -2.90
C VAL A 155 -20.13 -6.27 -2.26
N VAL A 156 -18.86 -5.95 -2.56
CA VAL A 156 -18.18 -4.76 -2.04
C VAL A 156 -17.99 -3.71 -3.14
N ALA A 157 -17.80 -2.46 -2.73
CA ALA A 157 -17.35 -1.41 -3.64
C ALA A 157 -16.03 -1.80 -4.32
N ASP A 158 -15.78 -1.26 -5.51
CA ASP A 158 -14.54 -1.50 -6.23
C ASP A 158 -13.34 -0.98 -5.42
N VAL A 159 -12.27 -1.77 -5.39
CA VAL A 159 -11.07 -1.51 -4.58
C VAL A 159 -9.97 -0.97 -5.46
N SER A 160 -9.29 0.08 -5.01
CA SER A 160 -8.14 0.64 -5.71
C SER A 160 -6.91 -0.27 -5.58
N MET A 161 -6.11 -0.36 -6.62
CA MET A 161 -4.80 -1.05 -6.60
C MET A 161 -3.79 -0.39 -5.63
N LEU A 162 -4.08 0.79 -5.10
CA LEU A 162 -3.30 1.43 -4.04
C LEU A 162 -3.41 0.69 -2.70
N ALA A 163 -4.48 -0.08 -2.50
CA ALA A 163 -4.65 -0.98 -1.37
C ALA A 163 -3.93 -2.31 -1.66
N THR A 164 -2.60 -2.29 -1.64
CA THR A 164 -1.74 -3.36 -2.19
C THR A 164 -1.91 -4.72 -1.51
N ASP A 165 -2.31 -4.75 -0.26
CA ASP A 165 -2.49 -5.98 0.50
C ASP A 165 -3.94 -6.48 0.50
N ALA A 166 -4.89 -5.56 0.43
CA ALA A 166 -6.32 -5.88 0.41
C ALA A 166 -6.90 -5.98 -1.01
N TYR A 167 -6.18 -5.50 -2.04
CA TYR A 167 -6.67 -5.46 -3.40
C TYR A 167 -6.89 -6.85 -3.98
N ALA A 168 -8.12 -7.10 -4.38
CA ALA A 168 -8.54 -8.15 -5.31
C ALA A 168 -9.88 -7.76 -5.94
N GLN A 169 -10.37 -8.56 -6.85
CA GLN A 169 -11.72 -8.46 -7.39
C GLN A 169 -12.65 -9.52 -6.80
N VAL A 170 -12.05 -10.58 -6.22
CA VAL A 170 -12.74 -11.71 -5.62
C VAL A 170 -11.97 -12.20 -4.40
N TRP A 171 -12.66 -12.47 -3.30
CA TRP A 171 -12.09 -13.01 -2.06
C TRP A 171 -12.82 -14.29 -1.68
N ILE A 172 -12.07 -15.36 -1.38
CA ILE A 172 -12.61 -16.64 -0.93
C ILE A 172 -11.91 -17.11 0.36
N PRO A 173 -12.55 -17.93 1.20
CA PRO A 173 -11.87 -18.61 2.30
C PRO A 173 -10.74 -19.50 1.76
N TYR A 174 -9.55 -19.46 2.36
CA TYR A 174 -8.48 -20.35 1.92
C TYR A 174 -8.78 -21.83 2.24
N THR A 175 -9.69 -22.11 3.18
CA THR A 175 -10.19 -23.45 3.47
C THR A 175 -11.09 -24.03 2.37
N ALA A 176 -11.68 -23.16 1.52
CA ALA A 176 -12.44 -23.56 0.33
C ALA A 176 -11.60 -23.47 -0.96
N GLY A 177 -10.37 -22.97 -0.87
CA GLY A 177 -9.45 -22.77 -1.99
C GLY A 177 -8.30 -23.76 -2.03
N SER A 178 -7.27 -23.44 -2.82
CA SER A 178 -6.06 -24.26 -2.99
C SER A 178 -4.95 -23.92 -2.01
N ALA A 179 -4.96 -22.73 -1.40
CA ALA A 179 -3.83 -22.23 -0.62
C ALA A 179 -3.47 -23.09 0.59
N GLU A 180 -4.44 -23.81 1.17
CA GLU A 180 -4.21 -24.70 2.30
C GLU A 180 -3.37 -25.94 1.93
N SER A 181 -3.50 -26.42 0.70
CA SER A 181 -2.74 -27.56 0.17
C SER A 181 -1.45 -27.16 -0.55
N GLU A 182 -1.29 -25.88 -0.85
CA GLU A 182 -0.12 -25.35 -1.54
C GLU A 182 1.01 -25.11 -0.53
N SER A 183 2.01 -25.98 -0.52
CA SER A 183 3.21 -25.81 0.29
C SER A 183 4.44 -26.39 -0.40
N TRP A 184 5.60 -25.84 -0.12
CA TRP A 184 6.90 -26.30 -0.57
C TRP A 184 7.98 -26.04 0.50
N GLY A 185 9.21 -26.50 0.27
CA GLY A 185 10.31 -26.28 1.21
C GLY A 185 9.98 -26.76 2.62
N TYR A 186 9.90 -28.08 2.83
CA TYR A 186 9.57 -28.73 4.11
C TYR A 186 8.18 -28.34 4.67
N ASN A 187 7.23 -27.98 3.80
CA ASN A 187 5.90 -27.44 4.13
C ASN A 187 5.91 -26.11 4.90
N LEU A 188 7.04 -25.40 4.92
CA LEU A 188 7.17 -24.12 5.59
C LEU A 188 6.75 -22.97 4.70
N MET A 189 7.07 -23.06 3.42
CA MET A 189 6.78 -22.06 2.41
C MET A 189 5.47 -22.36 1.70
N GLY A 190 4.79 -21.32 1.22
CA GLY A 190 3.52 -21.42 0.54
C GLY A 190 3.09 -20.05 0.01
N PRO A 191 1.84 -19.90 -0.42
CA PRO A 191 1.37 -18.66 -1.04
C PRO A 191 0.94 -17.57 -0.06
N MET A 192 1.05 -17.78 1.26
CA MET A 192 0.46 -16.90 2.27
C MET A 192 1.43 -15.85 2.80
N ARG A 193 0.87 -14.73 3.23
CA ARG A 193 1.52 -13.65 3.96
C ARG A 193 0.62 -13.22 5.10
N ALA A 194 1.18 -12.63 6.15
CA ALA A 194 0.40 -12.21 7.31
C ALA A 194 0.28 -10.69 7.39
N VAL A 195 -0.88 -10.23 7.81
CA VAL A 195 -1.12 -8.83 8.21
C VAL A 195 -1.65 -8.84 9.63
N ILE A 196 -0.99 -8.06 10.49
CA ILE A 196 -1.24 -8.00 11.93
C ILE A 196 -1.78 -6.61 12.23
N LEU A 197 -2.99 -6.53 12.77
CA LEU A 197 -3.60 -5.30 13.23
C LEU A 197 -3.30 -5.13 14.73
N ALA A 198 -2.61 -4.06 15.09
CA ALA A 198 -2.38 -3.69 16.49
C ALA A 198 -3.52 -2.83 17.02
N TYR A 199 -3.72 -2.81 18.34
CA TYR A 199 -4.62 -1.82 18.97
C TYR A 199 -4.06 -0.39 18.80
N SER A 200 -2.74 -0.24 18.90
CA SER A 200 -2.02 1.01 18.72
C SER A 200 -0.64 0.76 18.10
N SER A 201 -0.07 1.75 17.41
CA SER A 201 1.32 1.69 16.95
C SER A 201 2.35 1.57 18.09
N ASN A 202 1.97 1.91 19.33
CA ASN A 202 2.81 1.73 20.52
C ASN A 202 3.01 0.24 20.88
N ASP A 203 2.13 -0.65 20.39
CA ASP A 203 2.18 -2.09 20.69
C ASP A 203 3.13 -2.84 19.74
N PHE A 204 3.67 -2.20 18.73
CA PHE A 204 4.57 -2.82 17.75
C PHE A 204 5.78 -3.54 18.35
N PRO A 205 6.48 -2.98 19.36
CA PRO A 205 7.58 -3.70 20.00
C PRO A 205 7.13 -4.99 20.68
N ALA A 206 6.00 -4.98 21.39
CA ALA A 206 5.45 -6.15 22.07
C ALA A 206 5.01 -7.23 21.05
N ILE A 207 4.38 -6.84 19.97
CA ILE A 207 3.99 -7.75 18.87
C ILE A 207 5.23 -8.40 18.25
N ARG A 208 6.29 -7.64 17.99
CA ARG A 208 7.55 -8.17 17.44
C ARG A 208 8.22 -9.16 18.38
N GLU A 209 8.27 -8.84 19.66
CA GLU A 209 8.82 -9.76 20.68
C GLU A 209 8.01 -11.05 20.74
N GLU A 210 6.70 -10.98 20.69
CA GLU A 210 5.83 -12.14 20.66
C GLU A 210 6.01 -12.97 19.38
N CYS A 211 6.14 -12.34 18.22
CA CYS A 211 6.46 -13.02 16.95
C CYS A 211 7.78 -13.77 17.04
N GLU A 212 8.82 -13.17 17.61
CA GLU A 212 10.13 -13.82 17.80
C GLU A 212 10.02 -15.01 18.76
N ARG A 213 9.27 -14.88 19.84
CA ARG A 213 9.02 -15.99 20.79
C ARG A 213 8.31 -17.16 20.11
N LEU A 214 7.25 -16.89 19.34
CA LEU A 214 6.51 -17.92 18.60
C LEU A 214 7.38 -18.58 17.53
N ARG A 215 8.20 -17.79 16.81
CA ARG A 215 9.17 -18.32 15.85
C ARG A 215 10.17 -19.25 16.51
N ASN A 216 10.74 -18.88 17.66
CA ASN A 216 11.72 -19.68 18.36
C ASN A 216 11.09 -21.02 18.79
N LYS A 217 9.88 -20.98 19.36
CA LYS A 217 9.12 -22.18 19.70
C LYS A 217 8.84 -23.05 18.46
N TYR A 218 8.49 -22.43 17.33
CA TYR A 218 8.26 -23.13 16.07
C TYR A 218 9.55 -23.80 15.58
N ASN A 219 10.69 -23.10 15.63
CA ASN A 219 11.98 -23.63 15.22
C ASN A 219 12.49 -24.77 16.13
N GLU A 220 12.13 -24.78 17.41
CA GLU A 220 12.43 -25.92 18.32
C GLU A 220 11.73 -27.21 17.89
N ALA A 221 10.53 -27.09 17.32
CA ALA A 221 9.77 -28.21 16.81
C ALA A 221 10.25 -28.74 15.44
N GLN A 222 11.04 -27.96 14.70
CA GLN A 222 11.61 -28.37 13.42
C GLN A 222 12.96 -29.07 13.63
N ASN A 223 13.22 -30.19 12.95
CA ASN A 223 14.48 -30.93 13.10
C ASN A 223 15.59 -30.38 12.19
N ASP A 224 15.28 -30.14 10.93
CA ASP A 224 16.28 -29.96 9.86
C ASP A 224 16.46 -28.50 9.42
N VAL A 225 15.46 -27.66 9.70
CA VAL A 225 15.40 -26.29 9.18
C VAL A 225 15.01 -25.30 10.26
N GLU A 226 15.37 -24.05 10.06
CA GLU A 226 14.93 -22.92 10.87
C GLU A 226 14.39 -21.79 10.02
N VAL A 227 13.38 -21.10 10.56
CA VAL A 227 12.71 -19.94 9.96
C VAL A 227 13.22 -18.66 10.62
N PHE A 228 13.38 -17.62 9.85
CA PHE A 228 13.71 -16.29 10.35
C PHE A 228 13.06 -15.19 9.51
N TYR A 229 12.83 -14.02 10.13
CA TYR A 229 11.95 -12.99 9.55
C TYR A 229 12.67 -11.81 8.94
N ARG A 230 14.00 -11.68 9.05
CA ARG A 230 14.79 -10.55 8.51
C ARG A 230 14.19 -9.18 8.89
N GLY A 231 14.01 -8.96 10.20
CA GLY A 231 13.50 -7.69 10.73
C GLY A 231 11.98 -7.50 10.63
N GLN A 232 11.24 -8.44 10.06
CA GLN A 232 9.77 -8.40 10.06
C GLN A 232 9.20 -8.79 11.45
N PRO A 233 7.98 -8.35 11.79
CA PRO A 233 6.96 -7.64 10.99
C PRO A 233 7.31 -6.18 10.67
N ASP A 234 7.02 -5.78 9.43
CA ASP A 234 7.28 -4.45 8.90
C ASP A 234 6.17 -3.45 9.23
N THR A 235 6.55 -2.21 9.49
CA THR A 235 5.60 -1.09 9.42
C THR A 235 5.22 -0.82 7.95
N GLN A 236 4.14 -0.06 7.71
CA GLN A 236 3.72 0.32 6.36
C GLN A 236 4.88 0.92 5.54
N PHE A 237 5.66 1.81 6.14
CA PHE A 237 6.80 2.43 5.45
C PHE A 237 7.87 1.40 5.07
N THR A 238 8.25 0.53 6.00
CA THR A 238 9.27 -0.51 5.77
C THR A 238 8.76 -1.53 4.74
N HIS A 239 7.50 -1.94 4.84
CA HIS A 239 6.86 -2.85 3.90
C HIS A 239 6.86 -2.32 2.47
N LEU A 240 6.55 -1.04 2.27
CA LEU A 240 6.54 -0.40 0.96
C LEU A 240 7.91 -0.42 0.26
N TYR A 241 9.01 -0.38 1.03
CA TYR A 241 10.39 -0.35 0.51
C TYR A 241 11.12 -1.68 0.63
N ARG A 242 10.51 -2.72 1.21
CA ARG A 242 11.09 -4.05 1.25
C ARG A 242 11.20 -4.63 -0.15
N LYS A 243 12.42 -4.96 -0.52
CA LYS A 243 12.70 -5.64 -1.79
C LYS A 243 12.84 -7.12 -1.51
N TRP A 244 11.79 -7.87 -1.84
CA TRP A 244 11.77 -9.31 -1.71
C TRP A 244 12.16 -9.75 -0.28
N HIS A 245 13.33 -10.32 -0.09
CA HIS A 245 13.81 -10.87 1.18
C HIS A 245 14.77 -9.94 1.95
N GLU A 246 15.15 -8.81 1.38
CA GLU A 246 16.10 -7.90 2.03
C GLU A 246 15.41 -7.03 3.07
N GLU A 247 16.05 -6.89 4.24
CA GLU A 247 15.64 -5.87 5.20
C GLU A 247 15.95 -4.49 4.60
N PRO A 248 14.96 -3.61 4.45
CA PRO A 248 15.21 -2.30 3.87
C PRO A 248 16.00 -1.44 4.83
N ASP A 249 17.12 -0.90 4.38
CA ASP A 249 17.83 0.14 5.09
C ASP A 249 17.03 1.45 5.02
N THR A 250 16.19 1.64 6.05
CA THR A 250 15.31 2.80 6.19
C THR A 250 16.07 4.12 6.14
N GLN A 251 17.31 4.16 6.66
CA GLN A 251 18.14 5.37 6.65
C GLN A 251 18.57 5.72 5.24
N GLN A 252 19.00 4.74 4.45
CA GLN A 252 19.35 4.97 3.03
C GLN A 252 18.15 5.40 2.20
N VAL A 253 16.97 4.83 2.46
CA VAL A 253 15.73 5.23 1.78
C VAL A 253 15.43 6.70 2.09
N ILE A 254 15.41 7.11 3.36
CA ILE A 254 15.16 8.48 3.77
C ILE A 254 16.24 9.42 3.19
N LEU A 255 17.51 9.05 3.27
CA LEU A 255 18.61 9.86 2.73
C LEU A 255 18.45 10.09 1.22
N ARG A 256 18.10 9.04 0.47
CA ARG A 256 17.88 9.14 -0.98
C ARG A 256 16.77 10.13 -1.33
N TYR A 257 15.62 10.04 -0.66
CA TYR A 257 14.51 10.97 -0.88
C TYR A 257 14.85 12.40 -0.42
N THR A 258 15.56 12.54 0.69
CA THR A 258 16.05 13.86 1.16
C THR A 258 16.98 14.50 0.12
N ILE A 259 17.92 13.76 -0.44
CA ILE A 259 18.81 14.28 -1.51
C ILE A 259 18.02 14.67 -2.74
N ILE A 260 17.05 13.86 -3.18
CA ILE A 260 16.22 14.18 -4.34
C ILE A 260 15.43 15.47 -4.10
N ILE A 261 14.78 15.60 -2.96
CA ILE A 261 14.01 16.80 -2.58
C ILE A 261 14.94 18.02 -2.52
N LEU A 262 16.12 17.89 -1.93
CA LEU A 262 17.09 18.97 -1.80
C LEU A 262 17.55 19.47 -3.19
N ILE A 263 17.88 18.57 -4.10
CA ILE A 263 18.27 18.92 -5.49
C ILE A 263 17.10 19.64 -6.19
N LEU A 264 15.87 19.11 -6.05
CA LEU A 264 14.68 19.69 -6.65
C LEU A 264 14.34 21.08 -6.09
N LEU A 265 14.75 21.40 -4.87
CA LEU A 265 14.61 22.72 -4.24
C LEU A 265 15.72 23.67 -4.65
N ILE A 266 16.99 23.22 -4.61
CA ILE A 266 18.15 24.08 -4.84
C ILE A 266 18.20 24.59 -6.29
N VAL A 267 17.93 23.72 -7.29
CA VAL A 267 18.03 24.12 -8.71
C VAL A 267 17.07 25.25 -9.07
N PRO A 268 15.75 25.19 -8.75
CA PRO A 268 14.85 26.31 -8.95
C PRO A 268 15.21 27.54 -8.11
N ALA A 269 15.71 27.36 -6.88
CA ALA A 269 16.10 28.50 -6.02
C ALA A 269 17.26 29.30 -6.63
N ILE A 270 18.28 28.62 -7.19
CA ILE A 270 19.37 29.26 -7.91
C ILE A 270 18.86 30.02 -9.14
N ASN A 271 17.95 29.42 -9.91
CA ASN A 271 17.37 30.06 -11.09
C ASN A 271 16.54 31.31 -10.71
N LEU A 272 15.72 31.23 -9.64
CA LEU A 272 14.95 32.38 -9.13
C LEU A 272 15.87 33.50 -8.64
N ASN A 273 16.98 33.17 -7.94
CA ASN A 273 17.94 34.15 -7.48
C ASN A 273 18.56 34.91 -8.66
N SER A 274 18.99 34.22 -9.72
CA SER A 274 19.54 34.81 -10.92
C SER A 274 18.54 35.75 -11.64
N MET A 275 17.28 35.32 -11.74
CA MET A 275 16.21 36.14 -12.33
C MET A 275 15.91 37.37 -11.47
N THR A 276 15.90 37.23 -10.14
CA THR A 276 15.66 38.36 -9.25
C THR A 276 16.79 39.37 -9.30
N LEU A 277 18.05 38.95 -9.33
CA LEU A 277 19.21 39.83 -9.51
C LEU A 277 19.12 40.59 -10.81
N THR A 278 18.79 39.96 -11.93
CA THR A 278 18.66 40.60 -13.25
C THR A 278 17.51 41.65 -13.25
N ARG A 279 16.38 41.34 -12.59
CA ARG A 279 15.27 42.32 -12.45
C ARG A 279 15.67 43.51 -11.59
N MET A 280 16.39 43.26 -10.46
CA MET A 280 16.88 44.35 -9.61
C MET A 280 17.88 45.25 -10.33
N GLN A 281 18.82 44.70 -11.13
CA GLN A 281 19.74 45.50 -11.93
C GLN A 281 19.03 46.42 -12.89
N ARG A 282 17.94 45.99 -13.56
CA ARG A 282 17.13 46.83 -14.44
C ARG A 282 16.39 47.96 -13.72
N ARG A 283 16.08 47.77 -12.42
CA ARG A 283 15.38 48.76 -11.57
C ARG A 283 16.32 49.64 -10.72
N MET A 284 17.65 49.49 -10.88
CA MET A 284 18.65 50.21 -10.06
C MET A 284 18.46 51.73 -10.14
N ALA A 285 18.13 52.27 -11.32
CA ALA A 285 17.87 53.70 -11.48
C ALA A 285 16.62 54.16 -10.68
N GLU A 286 15.53 53.41 -10.70
CA GLU A 286 14.33 53.67 -9.93
C GLU A 286 14.60 53.61 -8.41
N ILE A 287 15.32 52.58 -7.94
CA ILE A 287 15.74 52.43 -6.55
C ILE A 287 16.64 53.58 -6.11
N GLY A 288 17.55 54.04 -6.99
CA GLY A 288 18.43 55.18 -6.73
C GLY A 288 17.63 56.49 -6.55
N VAL A 289 16.67 56.77 -7.42
CA VAL A 289 15.77 57.92 -7.32
C VAL A 289 14.98 57.90 -6.00
N ARG A 290 14.35 56.79 -5.65
CA ARG A 290 13.59 56.65 -4.40
C ARG A 290 14.49 56.87 -3.16
N LYS A 291 15.72 56.34 -3.19
CA LYS A 291 16.68 56.53 -2.13
C LYS A 291 17.10 58.01 -1.99
N ALA A 292 17.23 58.72 -3.12
CA ALA A 292 17.54 60.14 -3.10
C ALA A 292 16.39 61.00 -2.52
N PHE A 293 15.15 60.53 -2.64
CA PHE A 293 13.96 61.15 -2.01
C PHE A 293 13.72 60.67 -0.56
N GLY A 294 14.66 59.95 0.05
CA GLY A 294 14.63 59.63 1.47
C GLY A 294 14.02 58.27 1.84
N ALA A 295 13.76 57.41 0.86
CA ALA A 295 13.29 56.06 1.15
C ALA A 295 14.37 55.25 1.93
N SER A 296 13.98 54.61 3.03
CA SER A 296 14.86 53.79 3.81
C SER A 296 15.17 52.46 3.12
N GLY A 297 16.37 51.89 3.33
CA GLY A 297 16.76 50.61 2.77
C GLY A 297 15.81 49.46 3.16
N ASN A 298 15.25 49.52 4.39
CA ASN A 298 14.28 48.52 4.85
C ASN A 298 12.94 48.60 4.13
N GLU A 299 12.48 49.78 3.79
CA GLU A 299 11.23 49.93 2.98
C GLU A 299 11.39 49.36 1.58
N LEU A 300 12.52 49.64 0.94
CA LEU A 300 12.82 49.11 -0.41
C LEU A 300 12.96 47.58 -0.36
N MET A 301 13.65 47.04 0.64
CA MET A 301 13.79 45.58 0.83
C MET A 301 12.44 44.91 1.04
N ARG A 302 11.58 45.47 1.91
CA ARG A 302 10.23 44.98 2.18
C ARG A 302 9.36 44.99 0.94
N GLN A 303 9.47 46.03 0.12
CA GLN A 303 8.72 46.12 -1.14
C GLN A 303 9.13 45.01 -2.12
N VAL A 304 10.45 44.83 -2.34
CA VAL A 304 10.97 43.75 -3.23
C VAL A 304 10.60 42.39 -2.71
N PHE A 305 10.66 42.20 -1.40
CA PHE A 305 10.27 40.93 -0.77
C PHE A 305 8.78 40.61 -0.98
N LEU A 306 7.88 41.60 -0.75
CA LEU A 306 6.45 41.42 -0.95
C LEU A 306 6.09 41.17 -2.42
N GLU A 307 6.74 41.87 -3.35
CA GLU A 307 6.54 41.64 -4.79
C GLU A 307 6.93 40.19 -5.19
N ASN A 308 8.09 39.73 -4.77
CA ASN A 308 8.53 38.36 -5.02
C ASN A 308 7.65 37.32 -4.32
N LEU A 309 7.20 37.61 -3.11
CA LEU A 309 6.30 36.71 -2.35
C LEU A 309 4.96 36.53 -3.09
N MET A 310 4.35 37.64 -3.57
CA MET A 310 3.10 37.59 -4.35
C MET A 310 3.27 36.77 -5.63
N LEU A 311 4.35 36.98 -6.37
CA LEU A 311 4.64 36.22 -7.60
C LEU A 311 4.85 34.74 -7.30
N THR A 312 5.55 34.43 -6.22
CA THR A 312 5.79 33.03 -5.80
C THR A 312 4.49 32.34 -5.37
N CYS A 313 3.62 33.04 -4.64
CA CYS A 313 2.31 32.48 -4.25
C CYS A 313 1.43 32.20 -5.46
N ILE A 314 1.37 33.12 -6.44
CA ILE A 314 0.60 32.89 -7.68
C ILE A 314 1.18 31.73 -8.48
N ALA A 315 2.49 31.74 -8.71
CA ALA A 315 3.19 30.68 -9.45
C ALA A 315 3.08 29.33 -8.74
N GLY A 316 3.19 29.30 -7.41
CA GLY A 316 2.99 28.12 -6.57
C GLY A 316 1.58 27.57 -6.68
N GLY A 317 0.56 28.42 -6.63
CA GLY A 317 -0.84 28.02 -6.81
C GLY A 317 -1.11 27.39 -8.18
N ILE A 318 -0.60 28.02 -9.24
CA ILE A 318 -0.71 27.47 -10.61
C ILE A 318 0.07 26.15 -10.73
N GLY A 319 1.28 26.08 -10.18
CA GLY A 319 2.12 24.88 -10.18
C GLY A 319 1.46 23.71 -9.44
N LEU A 320 0.77 24.01 -8.35
CA LEU A 320 0.02 23.04 -7.56
C LEU A 320 -1.16 22.47 -8.38
N LEU A 321 -1.97 23.32 -8.99
CA LEU A 321 -3.07 22.90 -9.87
C LEU A 321 -2.58 22.03 -11.03
N LEU A 322 -1.51 22.46 -11.70
CA LEU A 322 -0.90 21.67 -12.79
C LEU A 322 -0.36 20.34 -12.30
N SER A 323 0.22 20.28 -11.09
CA SER A 323 0.71 19.03 -10.51
C SER A 323 -0.41 18.04 -10.23
N TYR A 324 -1.58 18.50 -9.76
CA TYR A 324 -2.75 17.62 -9.58
C TYR A 324 -3.28 17.10 -10.91
N ILE A 325 -3.42 17.96 -11.90
CA ILE A 325 -3.87 17.57 -13.25
C ILE A 325 -2.89 16.53 -13.82
N LEU A 326 -1.59 16.80 -13.72
CA LEU A 326 -0.56 15.91 -14.26
C LEU A 326 -0.51 14.56 -13.50
N THR A 327 -0.66 14.57 -12.18
CA THR A 327 -0.74 13.34 -11.38
C THR A 327 -1.96 12.50 -11.78
N PHE A 328 -3.10 13.15 -12.03
CA PHE A 328 -4.30 12.45 -12.48
C PHE A 328 -4.15 11.88 -13.91
N VAL A 329 -3.56 12.64 -14.83
CA VAL A 329 -3.31 12.20 -16.22
C VAL A 329 -2.27 11.07 -16.27
N LEU A 330 -1.25 11.15 -15.42
CA LEU A 330 -0.18 10.13 -15.33
C LEU A 330 -0.46 9.05 -14.30
N ASN A 331 -1.70 8.91 -13.84
CA ASN A 331 -2.10 7.95 -12.81
C ASN A 331 -1.53 6.55 -13.05
N ASP A 332 -1.77 5.98 -14.22
CA ASP A 332 -1.34 4.63 -14.56
C ASP A 332 0.18 4.48 -14.64
N PHE A 333 0.89 5.56 -15.02
CA PHE A 333 2.34 5.57 -15.06
C PHE A 333 2.98 5.70 -13.67
N LEU A 334 2.41 6.54 -12.80
CA LEU A 334 2.96 6.82 -11.46
C LEU A 334 2.61 5.73 -10.45
N PHE A 335 1.43 5.14 -10.55
CA PHE A 335 0.87 4.20 -9.60
C PHE A 335 0.65 2.81 -10.18
N GLY A 336 0.67 2.66 -11.51
CA GLY A 336 0.73 1.37 -12.17
C GLY A 336 2.02 0.66 -11.77
N ASN A 337 1.90 -0.46 -11.08
CA ASN A 337 3.07 -1.23 -10.65
C ASN A 337 3.64 -1.95 -11.87
N SER A 338 4.82 -1.55 -12.34
CA SER A 338 5.50 -2.20 -13.46
C SER A 338 5.85 -3.68 -13.20
N THR A 339 5.90 -4.08 -11.92
CA THR A 339 6.02 -5.48 -11.49
C THR A 339 4.70 -6.24 -11.56
N ASN A 340 3.58 -5.54 -11.66
CA ASN A 340 2.22 -6.09 -11.62
C ASN A 340 1.52 -6.01 -12.98
N ALA A 341 2.25 -6.26 -14.09
CA ALA A 341 1.64 -6.45 -15.43
C ALA A 341 0.55 -7.55 -15.46
N TYR A 342 0.31 -8.15 -14.32
CA TYR A 342 -0.66 -9.22 -14.10
C TYR A 342 -2.01 -8.76 -13.55
N PHE A 343 -2.15 -7.53 -13.06
CA PHE A 343 -3.42 -7.06 -12.48
C PHE A 343 -4.40 -6.60 -13.57
N THR A 344 -5.67 -6.92 -13.36
CA THR A 344 -6.77 -6.56 -14.26
C THR A 344 -7.55 -5.33 -13.78
N GLY A 345 -7.23 -4.80 -12.61
CA GLY A 345 -7.90 -3.66 -12.00
C GLY A 345 -7.32 -2.31 -12.42
N GLU A 346 -8.10 -1.27 -12.21
CA GLU A 346 -7.73 0.12 -12.48
C GLU A 346 -7.19 0.79 -11.21
N THR A 347 -6.17 1.63 -11.36
CA THR A 347 -5.74 2.54 -10.30
C THR A 347 -6.76 3.67 -10.20
N SER A 348 -7.73 3.57 -9.33
CA SER A 348 -8.67 4.66 -9.10
C SER A 348 -8.13 5.63 -8.04
N LEU A 349 -7.62 6.80 -8.48
CA LEU A 349 -7.36 7.91 -7.58
C LEU A 349 -8.68 8.59 -7.26
N THR A 350 -9.12 8.49 -6.02
CA THR A 350 -10.27 9.28 -5.54
C THR A 350 -9.79 10.69 -5.18
N ALA A 351 -10.58 11.71 -5.50
CA ALA A 351 -10.25 13.10 -5.15
C ALA A 351 -9.92 13.28 -3.66
N GLY A 352 -10.52 12.48 -2.77
CA GLY A 352 -10.22 12.46 -1.34
C GLY A 352 -8.78 12.05 -1.00
N ASN A 353 -8.17 11.15 -1.79
CA ASN A 353 -6.80 10.70 -1.58
C ASN A 353 -5.77 11.73 -2.06
N LEU A 354 -6.17 12.65 -2.96
CA LEU A 354 -5.32 13.71 -3.48
C LEU A 354 -5.42 15.01 -2.68
N LEU A 355 -6.58 15.28 -2.04
CA LEU A 355 -6.86 16.53 -1.34
C LEU A 355 -6.50 16.45 0.16
N ASN A 356 -5.27 16.09 0.48
CA ASN A 356 -4.82 16.19 1.86
C ASN A 356 -4.30 17.62 2.14
N PRO A 357 -4.88 18.36 3.10
CA PRO A 357 -4.49 19.74 3.39
C PRO A 357 -3.02 19.91 3.79
N TRP A 358 -2.38 18.88 4.31
CA TRP A 358 -0.95 18.91 4.64
C TRP A 358 -0.03 19.06 3.44
N ILE A 359 -0.46 18.63 2.23
CA ILE A 359 0.30 18.87 0.99
C ILE A 359 0.46 20.36 0.73
N PHE A 360 -0.58 21.16 1.03
CA PHE A 360 -0.56 22.61 0.84
C PHE A 360 0.35 23.34 1.83
N LEU A 361 0.63 22.75 3.00
CA LEU A 361 1.51 23.34 4.01
C LEU A 361 3.00 23.06 3.73
N ILE A 362 3.31 21.97 3.03
CA ILE A 362 4.69 21.56 2.71
C ILE A 362 5.14 22.10 1.35
N ALA A 363 4.22 22.45 0.48
CA ALA A 363 4.46 23.00 -0.86
C ALA A 363 4.71 24.52 -0.84
#